data_a93fa6a647feaf7bede9ea9b4dac7e10
#
_entry.id   a93fa6a647feaf7bede9ea9b4dac7e10
#
_cell.length_a   1.000
_cell.length_b   1.000
_cell.length_c   1.000
_cell.angle_alpha   90.00
_cell.angle_beta   90.00
_cell.angle_gamma   90.00
#
_symmetry.space_group_name_H-M   'P 1'
#
loop_
_entity.id
_entity.type
_entity.pdbx_description
1 polymer ?
#
loop_
_entity_poly.entity_id
_entity_poly.type
_entity_poly.pdbx_seq_one_letter_code
_entity_poly.pdbx_strand_id
1 'polypeptide(L)'
;MVKNFFIFLIAAIGLCSCDGAEPHLIITEANKATKELNEKYFDITCGEWYNEVSDSTGKIYEYIYLGKDRKNVHITKIATREIVKINGKDTYTDWRILKNDTTKGSWKLCCIDENEELMPYIEIGTDHGNGQITTRFGHFYHADANELHADVFYFDKMKRGKAEPSF
;
A
#
# COMPACT_ATOMS: atom_id res chain seq x y z
N MET A 1 -56.57 9.81 7.33
CA MET A 1 -56.52 9.11 6.04
C MET A 1 -55.42 9.75 5.22
N VAL A 2 -54.20 9.24 5.29
CA VAL A 2 -53.08 9.76 4.52
C VAL A 2 -52.57 8.58 3.69
N LYS A 3 -52.72 8.71 2.38
CA LYS A 3 -52.30 7.70 1.40
C LYS A 3 -50.80 7.80 1.18
N ASN A 4 -50.10 6.72 1.45
CA ASN A 4 -48.68 6.53 1.11
C ASN A 4 -48.50 6.55 -0.41
N PHE A 5 -47.75 7.54 -0.88
CA PHE A 5 -47.25 7.59 -2.25
C PHE A 5 -45.88 6.95 -2.28
N PHE A 6 -45.80 5.69 -2.67
CA PHE A 6 -44.54 5.05 -3.03
C PHE A 6 -44.18 5.50 -4.43
N ILE A 7 -43.20 6.40 -4.52
CA ILE A 7 -42.59 6.75 -5.81
C ILE A 7 -41.56 5.68 -6.11
N PHE A 8 -41.89 4.79 -7.03
CA PHE A 8 -40.92 3.94 -7.69
C PHE A 8 -40.06 4.81 -8.64
N LEU A 9 -38.85 5.15 -8.22
CA LEU A 9 -37.86 5.71 -9.12
C LEU A 9 -37.30 4.56 -9.96
N ILE A 10 -37.91 4.28 -11.09
CA ILE A 10 -37.31 3.44 -12.13
C ILE A 10 -36.22 4.31 -12.80
N ALA A 11 -34.98 4.10 -12.37
CA ALA A 11 -33.83 4.61 -13.12
C ALA A 11 -33.84 3.88 -14.47
N ALA A 12 -34.25 4.60 -15.51
CA ALA A 12 -34.02 4.17 -16.87
C ALA A 12 -32.52 4.13 -17.10
N ILE A 13 -31.93 2.95 -16.99
CA ILE A 13 -30.57 2.70 -17.47
C ILE A 13 -30.67 2.81 -18.98
N GLY A 14 -30.28 3.97 -19.50
CA GLY A 14 -30.11 4.16 -20.92
C GLY A 14 -29.10 3.13 -21.42
N LEU A 15 -29.59 2.19 -22.21
CA LEU A 15 -28.77 1.30 -23.01
C LEU A 15 -28.07 2.14 -24.07
N CYS A 16 -26.96 2.77 -23.71
CA CYS A 16 -25.93 3.11 -24.68
C CYS A 16 -25.31 1.78 -25.09
N SER A 17 -25.68 1.29 -26.26
CA SER A 17 -24.95 0.25 -26.96
C SER A 17 -23.61 0.84 -27.42
N CYS A 18 -22.63 0.91 -26.50
CA CYS A 18 -21.24 0.87 -26.88
C CYS A 18 -20.91 -0.61 -27.08
N ASP A 19 -20.35 -0.96 -28.22
CA ASP A 19 -19.70 -2.24 -28.46
C ASP A 19 -18.47 -2.32 -27.51
N GLY A 20 -18.73 -2.57 -26.23
CA GLY A 20 -17.76 -2.79 -25.20
C GLY A 20 -17.95 -4.20 -24.64
N ALA A 21 -16.86 -4.90 -24.42
CA ALA A 21 -16.86 -6.21 -23.79
C ALA A 21 -17.77 -6.21 -22.56
N GLU A 22 -18.60 -7.24 -22.40
CA GLU A 22 -19.54 -7.32 -21.30
C GLU A 22 -18.79 -7.17 -19.95
N PRO A 23 -19.32 -6.41 -18.97
CA PRO A 23 -18.66 -6.21 -17.65
C PRO A 23 -18.24 -7.54 -16.99
N HIS A 24 -18.96 -8.60 -17.29
CA HIS A 24 -18.67 -9.95 -16.80
C HIS A 24 -17.37 -10.55 -17.38
N LEU A 25 -17.03 -10.24 -18.62
CA LEU A 25 -15.80 -10.67 -19.27
C LEU A 25 -14.57 -9.99 -18.64
N ILE A 26 -14.65 -8.69 -18.43
CA ILE A 26 -13.59 -7.89 -17.79
C ILE A 26 -13.30 -8.40 -16.36
N ILE A 27 -14.34 -8.66 -15.55
CA ILE A 27 -14.17 -9.23 -14.21
C ILE A 27 -13.51 -10.62 -14.26
N THR A 28 -13.84 -11.43 -15.25
CA THR A 28 -13.26 -12.76 -15.42
C THR A 28 -11.79 -12.69 -15.80
N GLU A 29 -11.42 -11.76 -16.69
CA GLU A 29 -10.03 -11.54 -17.09
C GLU A 29 -9.18 -10.98 -15.93
N ALA A 30 -9.68 -10.01 -15.17
CA ALA A 30 -9.03 -9.49 -13.98
C ALA A 30 -8.81 -10.56 -12.91
N ASN A 31 -9.77 -11.46 -12.71
CA ASN A 31 -9.65 -12.58 -11.78
C ASN A 31 -8.58 -13.58 -12.25
N LYS A 32 -8.53 -13.87 -13.55
CA LYS A 32 -7.51 -14.74 -14.14
C LYS A 32 -6.11 -14.13 -14.00
N ALA A 33 -5.95 -12.86 -14.36
CA ALA A 33 -4.69 -12.14 -14.23
C ALA A 33 -4.24 -12.04 -12.76
N THR A 34 -5.18 -11.81 -11.82
CA THR A 34 -4.92 -11.84 -10.38
C THR A 34 -4.42 -13.20 -9.91
N LYS A 35 -4.99 -14.28 -10.42
CA LYS A 35 -4.54 -15.64 -10.09
C LYS A 35 -3.11 -15.87 -10.60
N GLU A 36 -2.84 -15.56 -11.84
CA GLU A 36 -1.50 -15.70 -12.46
C GLU A 36 -0.44 -14.84 -11.72
N LEU A 37 -0.81 -13.60 -11.34
CA LEU A 37 0.04 -12.73 -10.53
C LEU A 37 0.40 -13.37 -9.18
N ASN A 38 -0.59 -13.95 -8.49
CA ASN A 38 -0.36 -14.62 -7.21
C ASN A 38 0.45 -15.91 -7.35
N GLU A 39 0.19 -16.74 -8.37
CA GLU A 39 0.97 -17.93 -8.64
C GLU A 39 2.45 -17.61 -8.84
N LYS A 40 2.75 -16.48 -9.48
CA LYS A 40 4.11 -16.06 -9.77
C LYS A 40 4.81 -15.36 -8.60
N TYR A 41 4.11 -14.50 -7.88
CA TYR A 41 4.75 -13.56 -6.96
C TYR A 41 4.35 -13.71 -5.49
N PHE A 42 3.28 -14.44 -5.15
CA PHE A 42 2.78 -14.47 -3.78
C PHE A 42 3.85 -14.94 -2.77
N ASP A 43 4.45 -16.09 -3.01
CA ASP A 43 5.43 -16.66 -2.06
C ASP A 43 6.69 -15.82 -1.94
N ILE A 44 7.12 -15.21 -3.04
CA ILE A 44 8.32 -14.37 -3.04
C ILE A 44 8.05 -12.98 -2.41
N THR A 45 6.82 -12.48 -2.49
CA THR A 45 6.41 -11.24 -1.83
C THR A 45 6.24 -11.43 -0.31
N CYS A 46 5.92 -12.65 0.15
CA CYS A 46 5.83 -12.93 1.57
C CYS A 46 7.17 -12.75 2.27
N GLY A 47 7.16 -12.16 3.45
CA GLY A 47 8.33 -11.99 4.32
C GLY A 47 8.52 -10.58 4.83
N GLU A 48 9.73 -10.30 5.25
CA GLU A 48 10.14 -9.03 5.82
C GLU A 48 10.81 -8.16 4.77
N TRP A 49 10.43 -6.89 4.72
CA TRP A 49 10.95 -5.90 3.80
C TRP A 49 11.20 -4.59 4.53
N TYR A 50 12.29 -3.93 4.22
CA TYR A 50 12.61 -2.63 4.81
C TYR A 50 13.32 -1.73 3.81
N ASN A 51 13.28 -0.44 4.07
CA ASN A 51 14.23 0.52 3.53
C ASN A 51 14.44 1.64 4.53
N GLU A 52 15.57 2.31 4.40
CA GLU A 52 15.93 3.45 5.22
C GLU A 52 16.78 4.44 4.43
N VAL A 53 16.61 5.70 4.76
CA VAL A 53 17.47 6.78 4.33
C VAL A 53 17.85 7.63 5.54
N SER A 54 19.08 8.02 5.61
CA SER A 54 19.61 8.86 6.68
C SER A 54 20.60 9.86 6.11
N ASP A 55 20.41 11.12 6.48
CA ASP A 55 21.39 12.18 6.25
C ASP A 55 21.74 12.89 7.56
N SER A 56 22.39 14.05 7.48
CA SER A 56 22.81 14.81 8.66
C SER A 56 21.64 15.36 9.48
N THR A 57 20.45 15.52 8.91
CA THR A 57 19.29 16.21 9.50
C THR A 57 18.00 15.40 9.51
N GLY A 58 17.92 14.35 8.72
CA GLY A 58 16.71 13.52 8.57
C GLY A 58 17.02 12.03 8.57
N LYS A 59 16.11 11.27 9.13
CA LYS A 59 16.08 9.81 9.06
C LYS A 59 14.67 9.33 8.78
N ILE A 60 14.54 8.41 7.83
CA ILE A 60 13.30 7.73 7.51
C ILE A 60 13.58 6.24 7.47
N TYR A 61 12.77 5.49 8.18
CA TYR A 61 12.78 4.03 8.18
C TYR A 61 11.39 3.52 7.91
N GLU A 62 11.27 2.58 7.01
CA GLU A 62 10.03 1.86 6.73
C GLU A 62 10.32 0.36 6.73
N TYR A 63 9.43 -0.38 7.37
CA TYR A 63 9.46 -1.83 7.43
C TYR A 63 8.05 -2.37 7.24
N ILE A 64 7.93 -3.43 6.46
CA ILE A 64 6.69 -4.19 6.36
C ILE A 64 6.96 -5.70 6.39
N TYR A 65 6.16 -6.38 7.16
CA TYR A 65 6.01 -7.84 7.12
C TYR A 65 4.74 -8.20 6.36
N LEU A 66 4.87 -9.05 5.35
CA LEU A 66 3.78 -9.57 4.52
C LEU A 66 3.66 -11.08 4.78
N GLY A 67 2.68 -11.47 5.61
CA GLY A 67 2.48 -12.85 6.03
C GLY A 67 1.82 -13.72 4.96
N LYS A 68 2.14 -15.03 4.96
CA LYS A 68 1.45 -16.02 4.12
C LYS A 68 -0.05 -16.15 4.44
N ASP A 69 -0.45 -15.74 5.65
CA ASP A 69 -1.83 -15.65 6.10
C ASP A 69 -2.56 -14.38 5.62
N ARG A 70 -1.96 -13.64 4.70
CA ARG A 70 -2.47 -12.36 4.18
C ARG A 70 -2.55 -11.24 5.21
N LYS A 71 -1.86 -11.38 6.35
CA LYS A 71 -1.72 -10.29 7.32
C LYS A 71 -0.45 -9.50 7.08
N ASN A 72 -0.48 -8.23 7.48
CA ASN A 72 0.70 -7.38 7.46
C ASN A 72 0.97 -6.72 8.82
N VAL A 73 2.22 -6.35 9.03
CA VAL A 73 2.66 -5.40 10.06
C VAL A 73 3.51 -4.35 9.37
N HIS A 74 3.13 -3.09 9.48
CA HIS A 74 3.81 -1.97 8.83
C HIS A 74 4.30 -0.98 9.88
N ILE A 75 5.59 -0.67 9.86
CA ILE A 75 6.26 0.26 10.78
C ILE A 75 6.85 1.41 9.96
N THR A 76 6.54 2.64 10.36
CA THR A 76 7.14 3.85 9.80
C THR A 76 7.75 4.67 10.94
N LYS A 77 9.03 5.00 10.84
CA LYS A 77 9.70 5.91 11.76
C LYS A 77 10.32 7.06 11.00
N ILE A 78 10.10 8.27 11.46
CA ILE A 78 10.67 9.49 10.90
C ILE A 78 11.23 10.32 12.03
N ALA A 79 12.49 10.72 11.90
CA ALA A 79 13.14 11.63 12.83
C ALA A 79 13.85 12.75 12.10
N THR A 80 13.99 13.88 12.76
CA THR A 80 14.75 15.04 12.27
C THR A 80 15.57 15.66 13.39
N ARG A 81 16.59 16.42 13.03
CA ARG A 81 17.33 17.29 13.92
C ARG A 81 17.73 18.57 13.20
N GLU A 82 18.03 19.62 13.96
CA GLU A 82 18.43 20.90 13.42
C GLU A 82 19.93 21.10 13.53
N ILE A 83 20.48 21.94 12.66
CA ILE A 83 21.83 22.46 12.76
C ILE A 83 21.73 23.84 13.44
N VAL A 84 22.34 23.97 14.59
CA VAL A 84 22.42 25.26 15.35
C VAL A 84 23.86 25.73 15.44
N LYS A 85 24.06 27.05 15.50
CA LYS A 85 25.39 27.62 15.70
C LYS A 85 25.62 27.88 17.18
N ILE A 86 26.62 27.19 17.76
CA ILE A 86 27.09 27.44 19.12
C ILE A 86 28.56 27.92 19.02
N ASN A 87 28.83 29.15 19.52
CA ASN A 87 30.14 29.77 19.45
C ASN A 87 30.73 29.82 18.01
N GLY A 88 29.87 30.07 17.02
CA GLY A 88 30.25 30.15 15.60
C GLY A 88 30.48 28.80 14.91
N LYS A 89 30.33 27.67 15.61
CA LYS A 89 30.43 26.31 15.06
C LYS A 89 29.08 25.69 14.87
N ASP A 90 28.87 24.99 13.75
CA ASP A 90 27.69 24.22 13.49
C ASP A 90 27.65 23.01 14.44
N THR A 91 26.54 22.84 15.14
CA THR A 91 26.29 21.80 16.12
C THR A 91 24.92 21.20 15.84
N TYR A 92 24.79 19.89 15.94
CA TYR A 92 23.49 19.21 15.75
C TYR A 92 22.74 19.13 17.07
N THR A 93 21.43 19.39 17.01
CA THR A 93 20.51 19.08 18.12
C THR A 93 20.32 17.57 18.26
N ASP A 94 19.69 17.13 19.35
CA ASP A 94 19.22 15.76 19.48
C ASP A 94 18.15 15.41 18.44
N TRP A 95 18.03 14.13 18.12
CA TRP A 95 17.01 13.65 17.20
C TRP A 95 15.61 13.82 17.79
N ARG A 96 14.74 14.49 17.02
CA ARG A 96 13.34 14.64 17.32
C ARG A 96 12.53 13.64 16.48
N ILE A 97 11.83 12.72 17.16
CA ILE A 97 10.94 11.77 16.48
C ILE A 97 9.67 12.50 16.04
N LEU A 98 9.41 12.52 14.75
CA LEU A 98 8.20 13.08 14.15
C LEU A 98 7.11 12.03 13.96
N LYS A 99 7.50 10.79 13.68
CA LYS A 99 6.60 9.66 13.47
C LYS A 99 7.22 8.37 14.03
N ASN A 100 6.42 7.56 14.67
CA ASN A 100 6.79 6.22 15.15
C ASN A 100 5.51 5.37 15.19
N ASP A 101 5.03 4.98 14.02
CA ASP A 101 3.77 4.29 13.86
C ASP A 101 4.00 2.82 13.58
N THR A 102 3.18 1.99 14.21
CA THR A 102 3.05 0.57 13.89
C THR A 102 1.59 0.28 13.59
N THR A 103 1.33 -0.17 12.38
CA THR A 103 -0.02 -0.57 11.95
C THR A 103 -0.05 -2.05 11.61
N LYS A 104 -1.24 -2.66 11.71
CA LYS A 104 -1.50 -4.05 11.35
C LYS A 104 -2.72 -4.11 10.45
N GLY A 105 -2.82 -5.17 9.65
CA GLY A 105 -3.96 -5.35 8.78
C GLY A 105 -3.80 -6.53 7.83
N SER A 106 -4.30 -6.38 6.63
CA SER A 106 -4.26 -7.41 5.58
C SER A 106 -3.56 -6.90 4.34
N TRP A 107 -3.12 -7.82 3.49
CA TRP A 107 -2.54 -7.49 2.19
C TRP A 107 -2.95 -8.49 1.13
N LYS A 108 -2.95 -8.07 -0.12
CA LYS A 108 -3.14 -8.96 -1.29
C LYS A 108 -2.48 -8.38 -2.54
N LEU A 109 -2.17 -9.28 -3.48
CA LEU A 109 -1.87 -8.92 -4.86
C LEU A 109 -3.15 -9.07 -5.69
N CYS A 110 -3.44 -8.11 -6.55
CA CYS A 110 -4.58 -8.14 -7.45
C CYS A 110 -4.25 -7.42 -8.76
N CYS A 111 -5.01 -7.70 -9.81
CA CYS A 111 -5.01 -6.89 -11.02
C CYS A 111 -6.27 -6.04 -11.05
N ILE A 112 -6.11 -4.78 -11.44
CA ILE A 112 -7.19 -3.81 -11.59
C ILE A 112 -7.17 -3.33 -13.04
N ASP A 113 -8.36 -3.17 -13.62
CA ASP A 113 -8.50 -2.59 -14.95
C ASP A 113 -8.31 -1.07 -14.85
N GLU A 114 -7.30 -0.58 -15.54
CA GLU A 114 -7.03 0.85 -15.71
C GLU A 114 -7.00 1.17 -17.21
N ASN A 115 -8.02 1.89 -17.69
CA ASN A 115 -8.12 2.32 -19.08
C ASN A 115 -7.98 1.16 -20.09
N GLU A 116 -8.68 0.05 -19.85
CA GLU A 116 -8.67 -1.16 -20.70
C GLU A 116 -7.36 -1.97 -20.62
N GLU A 117 -6.50 -1.68 -19.62
CA GLU A 117 -5.28 -2.44 -19.36
C GLU A 117 -5.31 -3.02 -17.94
N LEU A 118 -4.99 -4.31 -17.80
CA LEU A 118 -4.94 -4.99 -16.51
C LEU A 118 -3.58 -4.75 -15.83
N MET A 119 -3.59 -3.86 -14.84
CA MET A 119 -2.39 -3.47 -14.11
C MET A 119 -2.27 -4.24 -12.79
N PRO A 120 -1.05 -4.72 -12.44
CA PRO A 120 -0.82 -5.40 -11.15
C PRO A 120 -0.72 -4.39 -10.00
N TYR A 121 -1.41 -4.70 -8.90
CA TYR A 121 -1.45 -3.90 -7.68
C TYR A 121 -1.12 -4.73 -6.45
N ILE A 122 -0.57 -4.05 -5.45
CA ILE A 122 -0.55 -4.52 -4.07
C ILE A 122 -1.50 -3.66 -3.24
N GLU A 123 -2.38 -4.32 -2.50
CA GLU A 123 -3.31 -3.70 -1.56
C GLU A 123 -2.80 -3.91 -0.14
N ILE A 124 -2.72 -2.82 0.64
CA ILE A 124 -2.33 -2.82 2.04
C ILE A 124 -3.49 -2.27 2.86
N GLY A 125 -4.15 -3.13 3.61
CA GLY A 125 -5.18 -2.76 4.58
C GLY A 125 -4.55 -2.42 5.93
N THR A 126 -5.10 -1.42 6.61
CA THR A 126 -4.76 -1.03 7.99
C THR A 126 -6.00 -1.17 8.85
N ASP A 127 -5.91 -1.98 9.90
CA ASP A 127 -6.97 -2.13 10.92
C ASP A 127 -6.73 -1.11 12.06
N HIS A 128 -7.73 -0.27 12.31
CA HIS A 128 -7.70 0.75 13.36
C HIS A 128 -8.25 0.26 14.72
N GLY A 129 -8.60 -1.04 14.83
CA GLY A 129 -9.07 -1.66 16.07
C GLY A 129 -10.50 -1.32 16.50
N ASN A 130 -11.20 -0.46 15.75
CA ASN A 130 -12.59 -0.04 16.01
C ASN A 130 -13.57 -0.54 14.93
N GLY A 131 -13.17 -1.55 14.15
CA GLY A 131 -13.91 -2.04 12.99
C GLY A 131 -13.72 -1.20 11.72
N GLN A 132 -12.90 -0.16 11.77
CA GLN A 132 -12.52 0.62 10.60
C GLN A 132 -11.27 0.04 9.97
N ILE A 133 -11.31 -0.15 8.67
CA ILE A 133 -10.18 -0.57 7.84
C ILE A 133 -9.98 0.49 6.77
N THR A 134 -8.77 1.02 6.68
CA THR A 134 -8.36 1.84 5.53
C THR A 134 -7.52 1.00 4.60
N THR A 135 -7.69 1.20 3.31
CA THR A 135 -6.98 0.45 2.28
C THR A 135 -6.21 1.40 1.39
N ARG A 136 -4.95 1.09 1.14
CA ARG A 136 -4.12 1.76 0.15
C ARG A 136 -3.81 0.79 -0.97
N PHE A 137 -3.82 1.28 -2.18
CA PHE A 137 -3.42 0.57 -3.38
C PHE A 137 -2.17 1.23 -3.95
N GLY A 138 -1.26 0.42 -4.44
CA GLY A 138 -0.13 0.89 -5.21
C GLY A 138 0.21 -0.11 -6.30
N HIS A 139 0.77 0.37 -7.41
CA HIS A 139 1.24 -0.50 -8.46
C HIS A 139 2.28 -1.48 -7.92
N PHE A 140 2.14 -2.73 -8.31
CA PHE A 140 3.12 -3.76 -8.03
C PHE A 140 3.97 -3.98 -9.28
N TYR A 141 5.24 -3.61 -9.21
CA TYR A 141 6.14 -3.72 -10.36
C TYR A 141 6.90 -5.04 -10.37
N HIS A 142 7.45 -5.44 -9.22
CA HIS A 142 8.31 -6.61 -9.13
C HIS A 142 8.52 -7.07 -7.69
N ALA A 143 8.81 -8.37 -7.51
CA ALA A 143 9.42 -8.90 -6.30
C ALA A 143 10.37 -10.03 -6.67
N ASP A 144 11.53 -10.08 -5.99
CA ASP A 144 12.49 -11.17 -6.08
C ASP A 144 13.07 -11.52 -4.69
N ALA A 145 14.16 -12.27 -4.64
CA ALA A 145 14.77 -12.68 -3.39
C ALA A 145 15.36 -11.51 -2.58
N ASN A 146 15.62 -10.35 -3.20
CA ASN A 146 16.34 -9.22 -2.63
C ASN A 146 15.51 -7.96 -2.51
N GLU A 147 14.59 -7.73 -3.46
CA GLU A 147 13.84 -6.49 -3.60
C GLU A 147 12.34 -6.73 -3.76
N LEU A 148 11.55 -5.83 -3.17
CA LEU A 148 10.12 -5.62 -3.45
C LEU A 148 9.95 -4.21 -4.00
N HIS A 149 9.38 -4.09 -5.20
CA HIS A 149 9.16 -2.81 -5.86
C HIS A 149 7.67 -2.55 -6.02
N ALA A 150 7.15 -1.57 -5.29
CA ALA A 150 5.76 -1.15 -5.32
C ALA A 150 5.62 0.28 -4.77
N ASP A 151 4.73 1.08 -5.36
CA ASP A 151 4.54 2.49 -4.99
C ASP A 151 3.53 2.73 -3.85
N VAL A 152 3.08 1.67 -3.18
CA VAL A 152 2.23 1.74 -1.98
C VAL A 152 2.99 2.13 -0.72
N PHE A 153 4.31 1.97 -0.72
CA PHE A 153 5.20 2.25 0.39
C PHE A 153 5.76 3.68 0.32
N TYR A 154 6.42 4.12 1.38
CA TYR A 154 7.16 5.38 1.39
C TYR A 154 8.36 5.34 0.44
N PHE A 155 8.98 4.16 0.33
CA PHE A 155 10.06 3.86 -0.62
C PHE A 155 9.53 2.94 -1.71
N ASP A 156 9.63 3.32 -2.96
CA ASP A 156 9.22 2.49 -4.10
C ASP A 156 9.93 1.14 -4.15
N LYS A 157 11.14 1.07 -3.58
CA LYS A 157 11.94 -0.16 -3.48
C LYS A 157 12.24 -0.48 -2.04
N MET A 158 11.86 -1.69 -1.63
CA MET A 158 12.14 -2.26 -0.33
C MET A 158 13.15 -3.40 -0.46
N LYS A 159 14.07 -3.50 0.50
CA LYS A 159 15.07 -4.57 0.57
C LYS A 159 14.55 -5.72 1.41
N ARG A 160 14.95 -6.95 1.07
CA ARG A 160 14.62 -8.13 1.85
C ARG A 160 15.26 -8.09 3.23
N GLY A 161 14.50 -8.45 4.26
CA GLY A 161 14.96 -8.58 5.64
C GLY A 161 14.45 -7.49 6.56
N LYS A 162 15.12 -7.34 7.70
CA LYS A 162 14.81 -6.37 8.74
C LYS A 162 16.12 -5.70 9.17
N ALA A 163 16.13 -4.38 9.22
CA ALA A 163 17.16 -3.61 9.89
C ALA A 163 16.61 -3.02 11.18
N GLU A 164 17.46 -2.88 12.20
CA GLU A 164 17.11 -2.07 13.38
C GLU A 164 17.40 -0.61 13.06
N PRO A 165 16.40 0.28 13.12
CA PRO A 165 16.63 1.70 12.84
C PRO A 165 17.58 2.30 13.88
N SER A 166 18.62 2.98 13.41
CA SER A 166 19.67 3.57 14.24
C SER A 166 19.29 4.92 14.87
N PHE A 167 18.08 5.05 15.45
CA PHE A 167 17.64 6.29 16.11
C PHE A 167 16.55 6.07 17.16
#